data_6006a46c658a102ad09d57befc0298c0
#
_entry.id   6006a46c658a102ad09d57befc0298c0
#
_cell.length_a   1.000
_cell.length_b   1.000
_cell.length_c   1.000
_cell.angle_alpha   90.00
_cell.angle_beta   90.00
_cell.angle_gamma   90.00
#
_symmetry.space_group_name_H-M   'P 1'
#
loop_
_entity.id
_entity.type
_entity.pdbx_description
1 polymer ?
#
loop_
_entity_poly.entity_id
_entity_poly.type
_entity_poly.pdbx_seq_one_letter_code
_entity_poly.pdbx_strand_id
1 'polypeptide(L)'
;MLLEFTKMHGLGNDFMVVDLISQRAYFDAVTIQRLADRHFGVGFDQLLIVEPPDEPNVDFKYRIFNADGSEVEQCGNGVRCFARFVHERQLTNKTKLRVQTCSGIVEPELGPNGWVRVNMGYPRFLPNEIPFIAEEPENLYDLALADDESISIDVVNMGNPHAVTIVSNVLTAEVAKIGPQVESHERFPERVNAGFMQIVDEKHARLRVYERGVGETMACGTGACAAAVSGMRRGLLANNVEIELAGGKLQIEWQEGGVVWMTGPTATVYEGRLDMRYFQN
;
A
#
# COMPACT_ATOMS: atom_id res chain seq x y z
N MET A 1 -28.20 15.45 -6.66
CA MET A 1 -26.98 15.94 -7.34
C MET A 1 -26.26 14.73 -7.93
N LEU A 2 -25.93 14.76 -9.22
CA LEU A 2 -25.14 13.69 -9.84
C LEU A 2 -23.65 13.95 -9.58
N LEU A 3 -22.95 12.91 -9.12
CA LEU A 3 -21.52 12.90 -8.88
C LEU A 3 -20.85 11.94 -9.88
N GLU A 4 -19.87 12.42 -10.59
CA GLU A 4 -19.02 11.60 -11.47
C GLU A 4 -17.85 11.00 -10.66
N PHE A 5 -17.53 9.74 -10.94
CA PHE A 5 -16.42 9.02 -10.32
C PHE A 5 -15.74 8.09 -11.30
N THR A 6 -14.53 7.69 -10.98
CA THR A 6 -13.78 6.68 -11.70
C THR A 6 -13.47 5.51 -10.78
N LYS A 7 -13.78 4.29 -11.21
CA LYS A 7 -13.36 3.06 -10.53
C LYS A 7 -11.98 2.66 -11.02
N MET A 8 -11.04 2.52 -10.09
CA MET A 8 -9.66 2.16 -10.38
C MET A 8 -9.17 1.07 -9.44
N HIS A 9 -8.06 0.42 -9.77
CA HIS A 9 -7.34 -0.43 -8.83
C HIS A 9 -5.82 -0.38 -9.05
N GLY A 10 -5.07 -0.62 -7.97
CA GLY A 10 -3.65 -0.94 -8.00
C GLY A 10 -3.44 -2.36 -7.49
N LEU A 11 -3.24 -3.31 -8.42
CA LEU A 11 -3.02 -4.73 -8.09
C LEU A 11 -4.15 -5.39 -7.27
N GLY A 12 -5.41 -5.05 -7.56
CA GLY A 12 -6.58 -5.61 -6.88
C GLY A 12 -7.08 -4.82 -5.67
N ASN A 13 -6.27 -3.94 -5.07
CA ASN A 13 -6.76 -2.94 -4.12
C ASN A 13 -7.53 -1.87 -4.89
N ASP A 14 -8.84 -1.77 -4.66
CA ASP A 14 -9.75 -1.04 -5.52
C ASP A 14 -10.27 0.27 -4.89
N PHE A 15 -10.43 1.27 -5.75
CA PHE A 15 -10.72 2.64 -5.37
C PHE A 15 -11.91 3.21 -6.13
N MET A 16 -12.70 4.02 -5.42
CA MET A 16 -13.54 5.05 -6.03
C MET A 16 -12.78 6.36 -6.02
N VAL A 17 -12.52 6.95 -7.18
CA VAL A 17 -11.76 8.22 -7.31
C VAL A 17 -12.71 9.33 -7.71
N VAL A 18 -12.71 10.42 -6.95
CA VAL A 18 -13.58 11.58 -7.16
C VAL A 18 -12.75 12.84 -7.31
N ASP A 19 -13.03 13.59 -8.37
CA ASP A 19 -12.48 14.93 -8.62
C ASP A 19 -13.38 15.99 -7.95
N LEU A 20 -12.88 16.67 -6.94
CA LEU A 20 -13.52 17.83 -6.31
C LEU A 20 -12.91 19.18 -6.76
N ILE A 21 -12.08 19.18 -7.81
CA ILE A 21 -11.65 20.42 -8.49
C ILE A 21 -12.76 20.90 -9.40
N SER A 22 -13.34 19.99 -10.20
CA SER A 22 -14.40 20.30 -11.16
C SER A 22 -15.81 20.08 -10.62
N GLN A 23 -15.97 19.33 -9.52
CA GLN A 23 -17.25 19.00 -8.89
C GLN A 23 -17.29 19.43 -7.43
N ARG A 24 -18.50 19.40 -6.85
CA ARG A 24 -18.68 19.64 -5.41
C ARG A 24 -19.45 18.48 -4.82
N ALA A 25 -18.91 17.88 -3.78
CA ALA A 25 -19.58 16.89 -2.95
C ALA A 25 -19.04 16.96 -1.52
N TYR A 26 -19.83 16.47 -0.59
CA TYR A 26 -19.43 16.32 0.81
C TYR A 26 -19.56 14.84 1.17
N PHE A 27 -18.55 14.33 1.87
CA PHE A 27 -18.48 12.94 2.31
C PHE A 27 -18.27 12.91 3.82
N ASP A 28 -19.26 12.46 4.56
CA ASP A 28 -19.10 12.04 5.95
C ASP A 28 -18.88 10.51 6.02
N ALA A 29 -18.52 10.01 7.18
CA ALA A 29 -18.21 8.59 7.36
C ALA A 29 -19.40 7.69 6.96
N VAL A 30 -20.64 8.08 7.24
CA VAL A 30 -21.84 7.31 6.90
C VAL A 30 -22.04 7.24 5.39
N THR A 31 -21.85 8.35 4.69
CA THR A 31 -21.90 8.41 3.23
C THR A 31 -20.84 7.52 2.60
N ILE A 32 -19.60 7.55 3.12
CA ILE A 32 -18.50 6.72 2.63
C ILE A 32 -18.81 5.23 2.83
N GLN A 33 -19.29 4.82 4.02
CA GLN A 33 -19.67 3.43 4.29
C GLN A 33 -20.74 2.90 3.32
N ARG A 34 -21.77 3.72 3.03
CA ARG A 34 -22.81 3.37 2.08
C ARG A 34 -22.29 3.24 0.65
N LEU A 35 -21.41 4.15 0.23
CA LEU A 35 -20.77 4.11 -1.08
C LEU A 35 -19.83 2.90 -1.22
N ALA A 36 -19.15 2.52 -0.14
CA ALA A 36 -18.22 1.39 -0.08
C ALA A 36 -18.91 0.02 -0.11
N ASP A 37 -20.20 -0.03 0.23
CA ASP A 37 -20.96 -1.29 0.21
C ASP A 37 -20.95 -1.90 -1.21
N ARG A 38 -20.53 -3.18 -1.32
CA ARG A 38 -20.34 -3.85 -2.61
C ARG A 38 -21.66 -4.32 -3.24
N HIS A 39 -22.77 -4.28 -2.51
CA HIS A 39 -24.11 -4.69 -2.98
C HIS A 39 -25.03 -3.50 -3.20
N PHE A 40 -24.96 -2.48 -2.34
CA PHE A 40 -25.86 -1.34 -2.35
C PHE A 40 -25.19 -0.02 -2.75
N GLY A 41 -23.85 -0.01 -2.87
CA GLY A 41 -23.05 1.13 -3.27
C GLY A 41 -22.23 0.88 -4.53
N VAL A 42 -21.15 1.61 -4.67
CA VAL A 42 -20.13 1.42 -5.73
C VAL A 42 -19.25 0.21 -5.41
N GLY A 43 -19.02 -0.03 -4.12
CA GLY A 43 -18.11 -1.05 -3.63
C GLY A 43 -16.63 -0.67 -3.89
N PHE A 44 -15.86 -0.51 -2.84
CA PHE A 44 -14.43 -0.23 -2.93
C PHE A 44 -13.75 -0.51 -1.58
N ASP A 45 -12.42 -0.67 -1.61
CA ASP A 45 -11.62 -0.72 -0.40
C ASP A 45 -11.41 0.69 0.17
N GLN A 46 -11.18 1.68 -0.72
CA GLN A 46 -10.91 3.06 -0.31
C GLN A 46 -11.50 4.08 -1.29
N LEU A 47 -11.90 5.25 -0.74
CA LEU A 47 -12.29 6.44 -1.49
C LEU A 47 -11.08 7.37 -1.63
N LEU A 48 -10.75 7.78 -2.85
CA LEU A 48 -9.74 8.79 -3.15
C LEU A 48 -10.40 10.09 -3.57
N ILE A 49 -10.03 11.20 -2.93
CA ILE A 49 -10.53 12.54 -3.26
C ILE A 49 -9.39 13.41 -3.76
N VAL A 50 -9.60 14.00 -4.93
CA VAL A 50 -8.70 14.97 -5.56
C VAL A 50 -9.23 16.37 -5.29
N GLU A 51 -8.45 17.20 -4.59
CA GLU A 51 -8.80 18.56 -4.21
C GLU A 51 -7.75 19.57 -4.71
N PRO A 52 -8.10 20.87 -4.82
CA PRO A 52 -7.12 21.93 -4.98
C PRO A 52 -6.12 21.92 -3.81
N PRO A 53 -4.83 22.24 -4.04
CA PRO A 53 -3.84 22.28 -2.96
C PRO A 53 -4.11 23.47 -2.02
N ASP A 54 -3.76 23.28 -0.74
CA ASP A 54 -3.80 24.35 0.27
C ASP A 54 -2.46 25.13 0.34
N GLU A 55 -1.39 24.55 -0.23
CA GLU A 55 -0.03 25.08 -0.15
C GLU A 55 0.50 25.53 -1.52
N PRO A 56 1.34 26.58 -1.57
CA PRO A 56 2.00 26.99 -2.81
C PRO A 56 3.01 25.93 -3.25
N ASN A 57 3.27 25.84 -4.56
CA ASN A 57 4.20 24.88 -5.18
C ASN A 57 3.81 23.40 -5.02
N VAL A 58 2.56 23.11 -4.75
CA VAL A 58 1.96 21.78 -4.75
C VAL A 58 0.92 21.75 -5.88
N ASP A 59 0.81 20.63 -6.59
CA ASP A 59 -0.08 20.53 -7.75
C ASP A 59 -1.51 20.19 -7.32
N PHE A 60 -1.65 19.31 -6.33
CA PHE A 60 -2.94 18.80 -5.85
C PHE A 60 -2.87 18.49 -4.37
N LYS A 61 -4.07 18.42 -3.74
CA LYS A 61 -4.28 17.79 -2.46
C LYS A 61 -5.02 16.47 -2.67
N TYR A 62 -4.60 15.46 -1.95
CA TYR A 62 -5.08 14.10 -2.02
C TYR A 62 -5.53 13.63 -0.64
N ARG A 63 -6.78 13.17 -0.56
CA ARG A 63 -7.31 12.55 0.65
C ARG A 63 -7.76 11.13 0.36
N ILE A 64 -7.60 10.26 1.33
CA ILE A 64 -7.96 8.86 1.23
C ILE A 64 -8.74 8.42 2.47
N PHE A 65 -9.81 7.66 2.23
CA PHE A 65 -10.67 7.15 3.28
C PHE A 65 -10.87 5.65 3.11
N ASN A 66 -10.80 4.90 4.19
CA ASN A 66 -11.20 3.51 4.22
C ASN A 66 -12.71 3.35 4.02
N ALA A 67 -13.14 2.12 3.73
CA ALA A 67 -14.56 1.78 3.59
C ALA A 67 -15.40 2.06 4.83
N ASP A 68 -14.80 2.13 6.03
CA ASP A 68 -15.45 2.50 7.28
C ASP A 68 -15.59 4.03 7.50
N GLY A 69 -15.08 4.83 6.55
CA GLY A 69 -15.11 6.29 6.59
C GLY A 69 -13.96 6.93 7.36
N SER A 70 -13.03 6.15 7.92
CA SER A 70 -11.82 6.69 8.56
C SER A 70 -10.85 7.23 7.52
N GLU A 71 -10.28 8.42 7.76
CA GLU A 71 -9.23 8.98 6.91
C GLU A 71 -7.89 8.32 7.22
N VAL A 72 -7.13 7.95 6.19
CA VAL A 72 -5.83 7.30 6.32
C VAL A 72 -4.71 8.18 5.79
N GLU A 73 -3.52 8.01 6.37
CA GLU A 73 -2.38 8.89 6.10
C GLU A 73 -1.77 8.64 4.72
N GLN A 74 -1.60 7.39 4.33
CA GLN A 74 -0.92 7.03 3.08
C GLN A 74 -1.32 5.65 2.57
N CYS A 75 -1.44 5.52 1.24
CA CYS A 75 -1.58 4.25 0.55
C CYS A 75 -0.81 4.30 -0.77
N GLY A 76 0.27 3.52 -0.87
CA GLY A 76 1.11 3.48 -2.07
C GLY A 76 0.35 3.07 -3.35
N ASN A 77 -0.64 2.17 -3.23
CA ASN A 77 -1.54 1.80 -4.34
C ASN A 77 -2.42 2.98 -4.75
N GLY A 78 -2.98 3.71 -3.76
CA GLY A 78 -3.81 4.87 -3.98
C GLY A 78 -3.08 6.02 -4.65
N VAL A 79 -1.85 6.34 -4.22
CA VAL A 79 -1.01 7.39 -4.84
C VAL A 79 -0.75 7.08 -6.31
N ARG A 80 -0.55 5.81 -6.68
CA ARG A 80 -0.38 5.43 -8.09
C ARG A 80 -1.66 5.64 -8.90
N CYS A 81 -2.82 5.21 -8.38
CA CYS A 81 -4.12 5.46 -9.02
C CYS A 81 -4.40 6.95 -9.15
N PHE A 82 -4.12 7.73 -8.11
CA PHE A 82 -4.26 9.18 -8.11
C PHE A 82 -3.46 9.83 -9.24
N ALA A 83 -2.15 9.54 -9.35
CA ALA A 83 -1.27 10.14 -10.34
C ALA A 83 -1.74 9.85 -11.79
N ARG A 84 -2.17 8.62 -12.03
CA ARG A 84 -2.74 8.22 -13.31
C ARG A 84 -4.07 8.92 -13.58
N PHE A 85 -4.96 8.98 -12.59
CA PHE A 85 -6.28 9.62 -12.70
C PHE A 85 -6.17 11.09 -13.14
N VAL A 86 -5.35 11.91 -12.44
CA VAL A 86 -5.25 13.34 -12.75
C VAL A 86 -4.66 13.60 -14.14
N HIS A 87 -3.81 12.69 -14.62
CA HIS A 87 -3.26 12.75 -15.98
C HIS A 87 -4.30 12.33 -17.04
N GLU A 88 -5.00 11.20 -16.86
CA GLU A 88 -6.03 10.71 -17.77
C GLU A 88 -7.22 11.66 -17.86
N ARG A 89 -7.59 12.33 -16.76
CA ARG A 89 -8.63 13.36 -16.71
C ARG A 89 -8.17 14.72 -17.23
N GLN A 90 -6.92 14.82 -17.69
CA GLN A 90 -6.32 16.05 -18.20
C GLN A 90 -6.36 17.23 -17.20
N LEU A 91 -6.36 16.95 -15.90
CA LEU A 91 -6.23 17.96 -14.86
C LEU A 91 -4.81 18.53 -14.82
N THR A 92 -3.85 17.81 -15.39
CA THR A 92 -2.46 18.25 -15.56
C THR A 92 -1.78 17.51 -16.72
N ASN A 93 -0.76 18.15 -17.31
CA ASN A 93 0.15 17.53 -18.30
C ASN A 93 1.49 17.13 -17.66
N LYS A 94 1.68 17.36 -16.37
CA LYS A 94 2.91 16.99 -15.67
C LYS A 94 2.96 15.47 -15.45
N THR A 95 4.14 14.89 -15.65
CA THR A 95 4.41 13.48 -15.31
C THR A 95 4.97 13.31 -13.91
N LYS A 96 5.63 14.35 -13.36
CA LYS A 96 6.03 14.44 -11.95
C LYS A 96 5.09 15.38 -11.23
N LEU A 97 4.49 14.90 -10.17
CA LEU A 97 3.52 15.66 -9.39
C LEU A 97 4.06 15.91 -7.99
N ARG A 98 3.67 17.03 -7.39
CA ARG A 98 3.81 17.29 -5.97
C ARG A 98 2.42 17.30 -5.35
N VAL A 99 2.16 16.35 -4.48
CA VAL A 99 0.81 16.09 -3.98
C VAL A 99 0.82 16.18 -2.45
N GLN A 100 0.01 17.07 -1.93
CA GLN A 100 -0.22 17.23 -0.49
C GLN A 100 -1.08 16.09 0.02
N THR A 101 -0.63 15.43 1.09
CA THR A 101 -1.39 14.43 1.85
C THR A 101 -1.45 14.86 3.31
N CYS A 102 -2.22 14.15 4.16
CA CYS A 102 -2.24 14.45 5.59
C CYS A 102 -0.90 14.13 6.30
N SER A 103 -0.03 13.30 5.70
CA SER A 103 1.29 12.95 6.25
C SER A 103 2.46 13.73 5.60
N GLY A 104 2.16 14.68 4.69
CA GLY A 104 3.17 15.48 3.99
C GLY A 104 3.05 15.43 2.48
N ILE A 105 4.13 15.80 1.79
CA ILE A 105 4.17 15.86 0.32
C ILE A 105 4.70 14.55 -0.23
N VAL A 106 3.98 13.96 -1.19
CA VAL A 106 4.42 12.81 -1.98
C VAL A 106 4.66 13.24 -3.43
N GLU A 107 5.62 12.60 -4.07
CA GLU A 107 6.04 12.96 -5.43
C GLU A 107 5.96 11.76 -6.38
N PRO A 108 4.74 11.35 -6.81
CA PRO A 108 4.61 10.29 -7.79
C PRO A 108 5.06 10.74 -9.18
N GLU A 109 5.65 9.80 -9.92
CA GLU A 109 6.12 10.02 -11.29
C GLU A 109 5.47 9.00 -12.24
N LEU A 110 4.74 9.51 -13.25
CA LEU A 110 4.11 8.70 -14.30
C LEU A 110 5.14 8.35 -15.38
N GLY A 111 5.41 7.07 -15.55
CA GLY A 111 6.28 6.57 -16.60
C GLY A 111 5.59 6.42 -17.96
N PRO A 112 6.38 6.26 -19.05
CA PRO A 112 5.85 6.21 -20.43
C PRO A 112 4.96 4.99 -20.71
N ASN A 113 5.09 3.93 -19.91
CA ASN A 113 4.25 2.72 -20.00
C ASN A 113 2.98 2.79 -19.15
N GLY A 114 2.70 3.96 -18.52
CA GLY A 114 1.57 4.16 -17.62
C GLY A 114 1.78 3.59 -16.20
N TRP A 115 2.96 3.06 -15.89
CA TRP A 115 3.34 2.69 -14.53
C TRP A 115 3.70 3.94 -13.74
N VAL A 116 3.45 3.91 -12.46
CA VAL A 116 3.73 5.05 -11.58
C VAL A 116 4.81 4.66 -10.57
N ARG A 117 5.85 5.51 -10.50
CA ARG A 117 6.95 5.42 -9.54
C ARG A 117 6.67 6.32 -8.35
N VAL A 118 6.84 5.78 -7.14
CA VAL A 118 6.56 6.47 -5.88
C VAL A 118 7.75 6.31 -4.95
N ASN A 119 8.15 7.40 -4.32
CA ASN A 119 9.10 7.40 -3.21
C ASN A 119 8.38 6.91 -1.94
N MET A 120 8.82 5.76 -1.42
CA MET A 120 8.23 5.12 -0.24
C MET A 120 8.95 5.49 1.07
N GLY A 121 9.91 6.43 1.02
CA GLY A 121 10.69 6.86 2.16
C GLY A 121 11.86 5.95 2.49
N TYR A 122 12.45 6.18 3.68
CA TYR A 122 13.58 5.40 4.18
C TYR A 122 13.09 4.20 4.98
N PRO A 123 13.62 3.01 4.73
CA PRO A 123 13.36 1.85 5.58
C PRO A 123 14.04 2.06 6.95
N ARG A 124 13.40 1.61 8.02
CA ARG A 124 13.94 1.66 9.38
C ARG A 124 14.11 0.24 9.91
N PHE A 125 15.19 0.01 10.65
CA PHE A 125 15.62 -1.33 11.07
C PHE A 125 15.82 -1.46 12.58
N LEU A 126 15.83 -0.35 13.32
CA LEU A 126 16.00 -0.39 14.76
C LEU A 126 14.71 -0.84 15.43
N PRO A 127 14.74 -1.78 16.39
CA PRO A 127 13.55 -2.31 17.04
C PRO A 127 12.59 -1.25 17.57
N ASN A 128 13.11 -0.19 18.19
CA ASN A 128 12.31 0.92 18.71
C ASN A 128 11.64 1.78 17.62
N GLU A 129 12.16 1.77 16.38
CA GLU A 129 11.54 2.46 15.23
C GLU A 129 10.52 1.57 14.50
N ILE A 130 10.50 0.25 14.82
CA ILE A 130 9.60 -0.74 14.21
C ILE A 130 8.41 -1.07 15.12
N PRO A 131 8.26 -0.52 16.30
CA PRO A 131 7.62 -1.03 17.53
C PRO A 131 7.76 -2.56 17.71
N PHE A 132 9.02 -3.02 17.84
CA PHE A 132 9.37 -4.42 18.02
C PHE A 132 10.20 -4.61 19.29
N ILE A 133 9.84 -5.59 20.11
CA ILE A 133 10.54 -5.90 21.37
C ILE A 133 11.72 -6.83 21.08
N ALA A 134 12.94 -6.32 21.24
CA ALA A 134 14.19 -7.05 21.13
C ALA A 134 15.21 -6.48 22.11
N GLU A 135 16.09 -7.32 22.62
CA GLU A 135 17.19 -6.91 23.53
C GLU A 135 18.25 -6.12 22.75
N GLU A 136 18.63 -6.63 21.57
CA GLU A 136 19.64 -6.02 20.70
C GLU A 136 19.13 -6.04 19.24
N PRO A 137 19.64 -5.10 18.40
CA PRO A 137 19.35 -5.13 16.96
C PRO A 137 20.03 -6.31 16.27
N GLU A 138 19.27 -7.13 15.57
CA GLU A 138 19.76 -8.27 14.80
C GLU A 138 19.24 -8.21 13.34
N ASN A 139 19.84 -9.00 12.47
CA ASN A 139 19.37 -9.14 11.11
C ASN A 139 18.20 -10.12 10.97
N LEU A 140 18.11 -11.07 11.90
CA LEU A 140 17.04 -12.07 11.96
C LEU A 140 16.69 -12.32 13.42
N TYR A 141 15.41 -12.53 13.65
CA TYR A 141 14.86 -12.87 14.95
C TYR A 141 14.02 -14.13 14.86
N ASP A 142 14.11 -15.01 15.83
CA ASP A 142 13.22 -16.15 15.94
C ASP A 142 12.00 -15.77 16.76
N LEU A 143 10.81 -16.05 16.22
CA LEU A 143 9.54 -15.94 16.91
C LEU A 143 9.06 -17.33 17.29
N ALA A 144 8.74 -17.53 18.57
CA ALA A 144 8.04 -18.72 19.03
C ALA A 144 6.57 -18.65 18.59
N LEU A 145 6.10 -19.69 17.94
CA LEU A 145 4.70 -19.84 17.53
C LEU A 145 4.01 -20.89 18.43
N ALA A 146 2.71 -21.09 18.21
CA ALA A 146 2.00 -22.18 18.84
C ALA A 146 2.59 -23.55 18.44
N ASP A 147 2.26 -24.59 19.21
CA ASP A 147 2.67 -25.99 18.96
C ASP A 147 4.19 -26.22 18.94
N ASP A 148 4.96 -25.43 19.72
CA ASP A 148 6.44 -25.47 19.79
C ASP A 148 7.12 -25.22 18.43
N GLU A 149 6.42 -24.63 17.47
CA GLU A 149 6.98 -24.16 16.21
C GLU A 149 7.73 -22.83 16.40
N SER A 150 8.66 -22.51 15.53
CA SER A 150 9.32 -21.21 15.47
C SER A 150 9.51 -20.76 14.03
N ILE A 151 9.60 -19.45 13.82
CA ILE A 151 9.82 -18.85 12.50
C ILE A 151 10.87 -17.74 12.58
N SER A 152 11.85 -17.78 11.68
CA SER A 152 12.82 -16.70 11.54
C SER A 152 12.25 -15.57 10.70
N ILE A 153 12.34 -14.35 11.22
CA ILE A 153 11.86 -13.14 10.57
C ILE A 153 12.95 -12.06 10.50
N ASP A 154 12.94 -11.26 9.45
CA ASP A 154 13.55 -9.94 9.41
C ASP A 154 12.46 -8.89 9.69
N VAL A 155 12.80 -7.80 10.38
CA VAL A 155 11.84 -6.75 10.74
C VAL A 155 12.24 -5.43 10.08
N VAL A 156 11.26 -4.79 9.44
CA VAL A 156 11.46 -3.55 8.68
C VAL A 156 10.26 -2.63 8.89
N ASN A 157 10.49 -1.33 9.11
CA ASN A 157 9.42 -0.33 9.09
C ASN A 157 9.50 0.48 7.78
N MET A 158 8.40 0.47 7.03
CA MET A 158 8.17 1.23 5.78
C MET A 158 7.09 2.31 5.95
N GLY A 159 7.02 2.95 7.14
CA GLY A 159 5.92 3.78 7.60
C GLY A 159 4.89 2.99 8.41
N ASN A 160 4.98 1.67 8.37
CA ASN A 160 4.28 0.69 9.20
C ASN A 160 5.17 -0.55 9.39
N PRO A 161 4.96 -1.34 10.47
CA PRO A 161 5.82 -2.47 10.79
C PRO A 161 5.57 -3.69 9.89
N HIS A 162 6.66 -4.33 9.47
CA HIS A 162 6.67 -5.57 8.69
C HIS A 162 7.60 -6.60 9.30
N ALA A 163 7.13 -7.86 9.38
CA ALA A 163 7.93 -9.04 9.66
C ALA A 163 8.00 -9.90 8.39
N VAL A 164 9.20 -10.13 7.87
CA VAL A 164 9.40 -10.85 6.61
C VAL A 164 10.08 -12.18 6.89
N THR A 165 9.42 -13.28 6.52
CA THR A 165 10.01 -14.63 6.54
C THR A 165 10.27 -15.14 5.15
N ILE A 166 11.36 -15.93 4.97
CA ILE A 166 11.64 -16.60 3.71
C ILE A 166 11.05 -18.00 3.74
N VAL A 167 10.29 -18.32 2.69
CA VAL A 167 9.68 -19.63 2.49
C VAL A 167 10.19 -20.28 1.22
N SER A 168 10.24 -21.62 1.19
CA SER A 168 10.67 -22.38 0.02
C SER A 168 9.68 -22.27 -1.14
N ASN A 169 8.38 -22.18 -0.84
CA ASN A 169 7.33 -22.03 -1.85
C ASN A 169 6.17 -21.22 -1.27
N VAL A 170 5.95 -20.04 -1.85
CA VAL A 170 4.91 -19.10 -1.40
C VAL A 170 3.49 -19.66 -1.61
N LEU A 171 3.28 -20.53 -2.60
CA LEU A 171 1.96 -21.09 -2.89
C LEU A 171 1.50 -22.11 -1.85
N THR A 172 2.44 -22.81 -1.21
CA THR A 172 2.17 -23.81 -0.17
C THR A 172 2.43 -23.29 1.24
N ALA A 173 2.92 -22.05 1.39
CA ALA A 173 3.12 -21.44 2.69
C ALA A 173 1.79 -21.32 3.46
N GLU A 174 1.81 -21.71 4.72
CA GLU A 174 0.63 -21.73 5.61
C GLU A 174 0.26 -20.33 6.14
N VAL A 175 0.09 -19.35 5.20
CA VAL A 175 -0.15 -17.95 5.53
C VAL A 175 -1.37 -17.79 6.44
N ALA A 176 -2.44 -18.53 6.19
CA ALA A 176 -3.66 -18.47 7.00
C ALA A 176 -3.48 -19.03 8.44
N LYS A 177 -2.50 -19.95 8.66
CA LYS A 177 -2.17 -20.50 9.99
C LYS A 177 -1.16 -19.61 10.73
N ILE A 178 -0.09 -19.24 10.05
CA ILE A 178 1.08 -18.57 10.64
C ILE A 178 0.88 -17.05 10.69
N GLY A 179 0.26 -16.46 9.65
CA GLY A 179 0.06 -15.02 9.53
C GLY A 179 -0.59 -14.37 10.75
N PRO A 180 -1.74 -14.88 11.26
CA PRO A 180 -2.37 -14.34 12.46
C PRO A 180 -1.48 -14.39 13.71
N GLN A 181 -0.65 -15.45 13.85
CA GLN A 181 0.23 -15.62 15.00
C GLN A 181 1.39 -14.61 14.96
N VAL A 182 1.96 -14.34 13.78
CA VAL A 182 3.00 -13.31 13.61
C VAL A 182 2.39 -11.92 13.76
N GLU A 183 1.24 -11.66 13.13
CA GLU A 183 0.54 -10.36 13.13
C GLU A 183 0.26 -9.87 14.54
N SER A 184 -0.16 -10.75 15.45
CA SER A 184 -0.54 -10.44 16.83
C SER A 184 0.48 -10.91 17.89
N HIS A 185 1.70 -11.25 17.45
CA HIS A 185 2.73 -11.77 18.36
C HIS A 185 3.11 -10.73 19.44
N GLU A 186 3.34 -11.18 20.68
CA GLU A 186 3.62 -10.31 21.84
C GLU A 186 4.82 -9.36 21.66
N ARG A 187 5.79 -9.75 20.82
CA ARG A 187 6.93 -8.88 20.47
C ARG A 187 6.57 -7.70 19.58
N PHE A 188 5.33 -7.64 19.05
CA PHE A 188 4.80 -6.52 18.26
C PHE A 188 3.63 -5.85 18.98
N PRO A 189 3.86 -4.92 19.90
CA PRO A 189 2.81 -4.29 20.71
C PRO A 189 1.79 -3.51 19.88
N GLU A 190 2.16 -3.05 18.69
CA GLU A 190 1.29 -2.36 17.72
C GLU A 190 0.85 -3.27 16.57
N ARG A 191 1.04 -4.60 16.71
CA ARG A 191 0.86 -5.60 15.65
C ARG A 191 1.77 -5.35 14.44
N VAL A 192 1.78 -6.28 13.48
CA VAL A 192 2.71 -6.25 12.34
C VAL A 192 2.06 -6.82 11.08
N ASN A 193 2.52 -6.41 9.90
CA ASN A 193 2.21 -7.09 8.64
C ASN A 193 3.17 -8.26 8.46
N ALA A 194 2.67 -9.48 8.32
CA ALA A 194 3.47 -10.69 8.15
C ALA A 194 3.66 -11.02 6.66
N GLY A 195 4.87 -10.89 6.16
CA GLY A 195 5.26 -11.18 4.78
C GLY A 195 5.93 -12.54 4.63
N PHE A 196 5.47 -13.34 3.66
CA PHE A 196 6.00 -14.64 3.30
C PHE A 196 6.63 -14.54 1.92
N MET A 197 7.97 -14.49 1.86
CA MET A 197 8.72 -14.25 0.64
C MET A 197 9.41 -15.51 0.14
N GLN A 198 9.21 -15.84 -1.14
CA GLN A 198 9.99 -16.83 -1.87
C GLN A 198 10.99 -16.13 -2.79
N ILE A 199 12.27 -16.38 -2.61
CA ILE A 199 13.30 -15.96 -3.55
C ILE A 199 13.23 -16.90 -4.78
N VAL A 200 13.02 -16.34 -5.97
CA VAL A 200 13.06 -17.07 -7.24
C VAL A 200 14.47 -17.03 -7.81
N ASP A 201 15.04 -15.83 -7.89
CA ASP A 201 16.42 -15.53 -8.22
C ASP A 201 16.82 -14.16 -7.66
N GLU A 202 18.01 -13.65 -7.97
CA GLU A 202 18.51 -12.38 -7.46
C GLU A 202 17.67 -11.15 -7.86
N LYS A 203 16.81 -11.26 -8.88
CA LYS A 203 15.99 -10.17 -9.43
C LYS A 203 14.49 -10.40 -9.29
N HIS A 204 14.07 -11.57 -8.85
CA HIS A 204 12.67 -11.95 -8.77
C HIS A 204 12.34 -12.63 -7.44
N ALA A 205 11.31 -12.14 -6.78
CA ALA A 205 10.74 -12.80 -5.60
C ALA A 205 9.21 -12.83 -5.69
N ARG A 206 8.60 -13.76 -4.97
CA ARG A 206 7.16 -13.87 -4.80
C ARG A 206 6.81 -13.59 -3.37
N LEU A 207 5.67 -12.93 -3.15
CA LEU A 207 5.26 -12.49 -1.82
C LEU A 207 3.77 -12.69 -1.60
N ARG A 208 3.43 -13.20 -0.42
CA ARG A 208 2.09 -13.13 0.17
C ARG A 208 2.19 -12.38 1.47
N VAL A 209 1.18 -11.55 1.77
CA VAL A 209 1.17 -10.73 2.99
C VAL A 209 -0.13 -10.93 3.74
N TYR A 210 -0.01 -11.24 5.03
CA TYR A 210 -1.10 -11.15 5.99
C TYR A 210 -1.02 -9.77 6.66
N GLU A 211 -1.93 -8.87 6.26
CA GLU A 211 -1.88 -7.48 6.70
C GLU A 211 -2.51 -7.27 8.08
N ARG A 212 -1.94 -6.35 8.82
CA ARG A 212 -2.34 -5.94 10.16
C ARG A 212 -3.81 -5.52 10.20
N GLY A 213 -4.64 -6.26 10.95
CA GLY A 213 -6.07 -5.99 11.14
C GLY A 213 -6.96 -6.28 9.94
N VAL A 214 -6.41 -6.79 8.82
CA VAL A 214 -7.15 -7.04 7.58
C VAL A 214 -7.14 -8.52 7.21
N GLY A 215 -6.02 -9.20 7.36
CA GLY A 215 -5.81 -10.57 6.89
C GLY A 215 -5.01 -10.63 5.60
N GLU A 216 -5.06 -11.76 4.89
CA GLU A 216 -4.34 -11.91 3.62
C GLU A 216 -4.99 -11.08 2.52
N THR A 217 -4.17 -10.26 1.82
CA THR A 217 -4.61 -9.35 0.76
C THR A 217 -3.96 -9.67 -0.58
N MET A 218 -4.53 -9.13 -1.66
CA MET A 218 -4.03 -9.31 -3.03
C MET A 218 -2.73 -8.56 -3.28
N ALA A 219 -2.51 -7.41 -2.58
CA ALA A 219 -1.34 -6.58 -2.78
C ALA A 219 -1.12 -5.61 -1.61
N CYS A 220 0.05 -5.72 -0.99
CA CYS A 220 0.55 -4.80 0.02
C CYS A 220 1.80 -4.09 -0.50
N GLY A 221 1.69 -2.79 -0.83
CA GLY A 221 2.81 -2.02 -1.40
C GLY A 221 3.98 -1.88 -0.42
N THR A 222 3.71 -1.52 0.83
CA THR A 222 4.73 -1.42 1.89
C THR A 222 5.32 -2.79 2.22
N GLY A 223 4.51 -3.86 2.17
CA GLY A 223 4.98 -5.24 2.33
C GLY A 223 5.94 -5.67 1.23
N ALA A 224 5.67 -5.29 -0.03
CA ALA A 224 6.59 -5.54 -1.14
C ALA A 224 7.92 -4.79 -0.96
N CYS A 225 7.87 -3.52 -0.51
CA CYS A 225 9.06 -2.75 -0.19
C CYS A 225 9.85 -3.39 0.96
N ALA A 226 9.20 -3.76 2.05
CA ALA A 226 9.85 -4.40 3.20
C ALA A 226 10.49 -5.74 2.83
N ALA A 227 9.80 -6.57 2.05
CA ALA A 227 10.33 -7.86 1.58
C ALA A 227 11.55 -7.68 0.68
N ALA A 228 11.49 -6.75 -0.30
CA ALA A 228 12.61 -6.44 -1.17
C ALA A 228 13.83 -5.93 -0.39
N VAL A 229 13.63 -4.95 0.51
CA VAL A 229 14.69 -4.38 1.36
C VAL A 229 15.31 -5.45 2.25
N SER A 230 14.51 -6.31 2.88
CA SER A 230 14.99 -7.47 3.66
C SER A 230 15.88 -8.38 2.81
N GLY A 231 15.44 -8.76 1.62
CA GLY A 231 16.23 -9.59 0.71
C GLY A 231 17.53 -8.92 0.23
N MET A 232 17.50 -7.63 -0.10
CA MET A 232 18.65 -6.84 -0.51
C MET A 232 19.69 -6.70 0.62
N ARG A 233 19.24 -6.35 1.83
CA ARG A 233 20.09 -6.21 3.02
C ARG A 233 20.81 -7.51 3.39
N ARG A 234 20.16 -8.65 3.13
CA ARG A 234 20.71 -10.00 3.36
C ARG A 234 21.57 -10.51 2.18
N GLY A 235 21.74 -9.72 1.10
CA GLY A 235 22.49 -10.13 -0.10
C GLY A 235 21.82 -11.24 -0.93
N LEU A 236 20.52 -11.45 -0.75
CA LEU A 236 19.71 -12.45 -1.47
C LEU A 236 19.05 -11.89 -2.72
N LEU A 237 18.88 -10.58 -2.79
CA LEU A 237 18.28 -9.86 -3.91
C LEU A 237 19.19 -8.72 -4.37
N ALA A 238 19.16 -8.42 -5.66
CA ALA A 238 19.81 -7.25 -6.25
C ALA A 238 19.07 -5.96 -5.88
N ASN A 239 19.73 -4.80 -6.02
CA ASN A 239 19.19 -3.48 -5.65
C ASN A 239 17.98 -3.01 -6.50
N ASN A 240 17.57 -3.79 -7.48
CA ASN A 240 16.39 -3.59 -8.30
C ASN A 240 15.74 -4.95 -8.56
N VAL A 241 14.54 -5.18 -8.04
CA VAL A 241 13.89 -6.48 -8.01
C VAL A 241 12.40 -6.37 -8.35
N GLU A 242 11.90 -7.36 -9.07
CA GLU A 242 10.47 -7.56 -9.28
C GLU A 242 9.89 -8.43 -8.15
N ILE A 243 8.87 -7.90 -7.48
CA ILE A 243 8.09 -8.62 -6.46
C ILE A 243 6.74 -8.99 -7.07
N GLU A 244 6.49 -10.29 -7.22
CA GLU A 244 5.21 -10.83 -7.67
C GLU A 244 4.29 -11.07 -6.46
N LEU A 245 3.15 -10.40 -6.44
CA LEU A 245 2.06 -10.59 -5.47
C LEU A 245 0.87 -11.27 -6.16
N ALA A 246 -0.14 -11.66 -5.39
CA ALA A 246 -1.36 -12.27 -5.95
C ALA A 246 -2.07 -11.34 -6.96
N GLY A 247 -2.06 -10.02 -6.72
CA GLY A 247 -2.67 -9.02 -7.61
C GLY A 247 -1.80 -8.58 -8.78
N GLY A 248 -0.52 -8.97 -8.86
CA GLY A 248 0.39 -8.61 -9.94
C GLY A 248 1.80 -8.23 -9.45
N LYS A 249 2.54 -7.46 -10.22
CA LYS A 249 3.97 -7.23 -10.05
C LYS A 249 4.30 -5.78 -9.72
N LEU A 250 5.25 -5.60 -8.81
CA LEU A 250 5.86 -4.33 -8.46
C LEU A 250 7.37 -4.40 -8.68
N GLN A 251 7.94 -3.31 -9.18
CA GLN A 251 9.38 -3.12 -9.26
C GLN A 251 9.83 -2.33 -8.04
N ILE A 252 10.76 -2.85 -7.26
CA ILE A 252 11.30 -2.20 -6.07
C ILE A 252 12.80 -1.94 -6.27
N GLU A 253 13.19 -0.69 -6.04
CA GLU A 253 14.58 -0.26 -6.12
C GLU A 253 15.01 0.30 -4.75
N TRP A 254 16.16 -0.15 -4.25
CA TRP A 254 16.74 0.39 -3.03
C TRP A 254 18.25 0.20 -3.03
N GLN A 255 18.96 1.18 -2.47
CA GLN A 255 20.37 1.11 -2.12
C GLN A 255 20.51 1.47 -0.66
N GLU A 256 21.44 0.83 0.02
CA GLU A 256 21.69 1.07 1.44
C GLU A 256 21.88 2.56 1.73
N GLY A 257 21.20 3.06 2.76
CA GLY A 257 21.19 4.49 3.13
C GLY A 257 20.29 5.37 2.25
N GLY A 258 19.69 4.84 1.19
CA GLY A 258 18.77 5.56 0.29
C GLY A 258 17.28 5.32 0.60
N VAL A 259 16.44 6.05 -0.12
CA VAL A 259 14.99 5.84 -0.12
C VAL A 259 14.61 4.61 -0.95
N VAL A 260 13.50 3.99 -0.61
CA VAL A 260 12.90 2.91 -1.38
C VAL A 260 12.01 3.50 -2.47
N TRP A 261 12.21 3.06 -3.70
CA TRP A 261 11.34 3.39 -4.82
C TRP A 261 10.47 2.20 -5.19
N MET A 262 9.19 2.44 -5.32
CA MET A 262 8.22 1.44 -5.79
C MET A 262 7.62 1.90 -7.11
N THR A 263 7.68 1.04 -8.13
CA THR A 263 7.06 1.29 -9.43
C THR A 263 6.05 0.18 -9.74
N GLY A 264 4.84 0.56 -10.14
CA GLY A 264 3.82 -0.44 -10.45
C GLY A 264 2.68 0.08 -11.30
N PRO A 265 1.88 -0.86 -11.86
CA PRO A 265 0.72 -0.55 -12.67
C PRO A 265 -0.46 -0.08 -11.85
N THR A 266 -1.38 0.56 -12.56
CA THR A 266 -2.75 0.83 -12.12
C THR A 266 -3.69 0.62 -13.29
N ALA A 267 -4.97 0.41 -13.02
CA ALA A 267 -5.98 0.26 -14.06
C ALA A 267 -7.21 1.10 -13.74
N THR A 268 -7.74 1.78 -14.76
CA THR A 268 -9.09 2.32 -14.77
C THR A 268 -10.03 1.20 -15.20
N VAL A 269 -11.05 0.91 -14.36
CA VAL A 269 -12.00 -0.17 -14.62
C VAL A 269 -13.22 0.37 -15.38
N TYR A 270 -13.83 1.43 -14.85
CA TYR A 270 -14.96 2.13 -15.47
C TYR A 270 -15.14 3.51 -14.86
N GLU A 271 -15.94 4.34 -15.55
CA GLU A 271 -16.44 5.61 -15.07
C GLU A 271 -17.93 5.53 -14.80
N GLY A 272 -18.42 6.25 -13.81
CA GLY A 272 -19.81 6.21 -13.42
C GLY A 272 -20.35 7.55 -12.91
N ARG A 273 -21.67 7.59 -12.76
CA ARG A 273 -22.40 8.71 -12.14
C ARG A 273 -23.30 8.20 -11.05
N LEU A 274 -23.31 8.90 -9.91
CA LEU A 274 -24.16 8.57 -8.74
C LEU A 274 -25.16 9.69 -8.48
N ASP A 275 -26.36 9.32 -8.06
CA ASP A 275 -27.25 10.29 -7.41
C ASP A 275 -26.98 10.31 -5.92
N MET A 276 -26.26 11.34 -5.47
CA MET A 276 -25.86 11.49 -4.07
C MET A 276 -27.04 11.59 -3.09
N ARG A 277 -28.25 11.92 -3.55
CA ARG A 277 -29.44 11.92 -2.68
C ARG A 277 -29.75 10.55 -2.10
N TYR A 278 -29.36 9.48 -2.79
CA TYR A 278 -29.55 8.11 -2.30
C TYR A 278 -28.63 7.76 -1.12
N PHE A 279 -27.46 8.40 -1.03
CA PHE A 279 -26.42 8.08 -0.06
C PHE A 279 -26.37 9.03 1.15
N GLN A 280 -26.99 10.22 1.05
CA GLN A 280 -26.92 11.29 2.05
C GLN A 280 -28.14 11.35 2.99
N ASN A 281 -29.09 10.39 2.93
CA ASN A 281 -30.30 10.36 3.76
C ASN A 281 -30.18 9.35 4.91
#